data_139007250c6f47474ae3a15a6b3fc8fa
#
_entry.id   139007250c6f47474ae3a15a6b3fc8fa
#
_cell.length_a   1.000
_cell.length_b   1.000
_cell.length_c   1.000
_cell.angle_alpha   90.00
_cell.angle_beta   90.00
_cell.angle_gamma   90.00
#
_symmetry.space_group_name_H-M   'P 1'
#
loop_
_entity.id
_entity.type
_entity.pdbx_description
1 polymer ?
#
loop_
_entity_poly.entity_id
_entity_poly.type
_entity_poly.pdbx_seq_one_letter_code
_entity_poly.pdbx_strand_id
1 'polypeptide(L)'
;MDAAAADIRYLNTLRVHWKRNKAFPSMAKMADVVGLKSAAGVFALVGRLSDAGYLQRTDGRIAPTKKFFSYRLLGSVRAGVPQEVDQYEGFEVLNVEDYLIAHPERTSFCTVRGDSMTGAGLLDGDIVVVEHNTPTKPGDIVVAVVDGRATVKSLALEAGEYVLKPENPAYEVIRPGESLEVLGVVVGSFRSMRR
;
A
#
# COMPACT_ATOMS: atom_id res chain seq x y z
N MET A 1 31.82 -9.63 -6.39
CA MET A 1 30.45 -9.44 -5.85
C MET A 1 30.26 -7.95 -5.72
N ASP A 2 29.34 -7.38 -6.46
CA ASP A 2 29.11 -5.93 -6.51
C ASP A 2 28.75 -5.44 -5.10
N ALA A 3 29.40 -4.35 -4.63
CA ALA A 3 29.17 -3.77 -3.31
C ALA A 3 27.68 -3.39 -3.10
N ALA A 4 27.03 -2.92 -4.15
CA ALA A 4 25.60 -2.60 -4.15
C ALA A 4 24.72 -3.83 -3.89
N ALA A 5 25.06 -4.99 -4.45
CA ALA A 5 24.33 -6.23 -4.24
C ALA A 5 24.50 -6.77 -2.81
N ALA A 6 25.69 -6.59 -2.21
CA ALA A 6 25.93 -6.95 -0.82
C ALA A 6 25.12 -6.05 0.13
N ASP A 7 25.07 -4.74 -0.12
CA ASP A 7 24.34 -3.79 0.71
C ASP A 7 22.83 -4.05 0.67
N ILE A 8 22.28 -4.45 -0.48
CA ILE A 8 20.86 -4.86 -0.59
C ILE A 8 20.56 -6.10 0.27
N ARG A 9 21.48 -7.07 0.33
CA ARG A 9 21.34 -8.24 1.20
C ARG A 9 21.25 -7.85 2.67
N TYR A 10 22.14 -6.96 3.12
CA TYR A 10 22.11 -6.46 4.50
C TYR A 10 20.85 -5.65 4.80
N LEU A 11 20.43 -4.79 3.87
CA LEU A 11 19.17 -4.04 3.96
C LEU A 11 17.98 -5.00 4.16
N ASN A 12 17.89 -6.06 3.37
CA ASN A 12 16.82 -7.05 3.48
C ASN A 12 16.88 -7.81 4.81
N THR A 13 18.05 -8.11 5.33
CA THR A 13 18.21 -8.72 6.66
C THR A 13 17.68 -7.78 7.76
N LEU A 14 17.97 -6.48 7.67
CA LEU A 14 17.44 -5.47 8.60
C LEU A 14 15.91 -5.32 8.50
N ARG A 15 15.35 -5.41 7.27
CA ARG A 15 13.89 -5.41 7.06
C ARG A 15 13.22 -6.63 7.70
N VAL A 16 13.82 -7.82 7.57
CA VAL A 16 13.31 -9.04 8.23
C VAL A 16 13.37 -8.88 9.75
N HIS A 17 14.47 -8.32 10.28
CA HIS A 17 14.58 -8.04 11.72
C HIS A 17 13.49 -7.08 12.19
N TRP A 18 13.28 -5.96 11.47
CA TRP A 18 12.20 -5.01 11.76
C TRP A 18 10.82 -5.67 11.75
N LYS A 19 10.53 -6.48 10.71
CA LYS A 19 9.24 -7.17 10.60
C LYS A 19 8.92 -8.05 11.81
N ARG A 20 9.94 -8.70 12.36
CA ARG A 20 9.81 -9.60 13.52
C ARG A 20 9.74 -8.86 14.86
N ASN A 21 10.61 -7.86 15.04
CA ASN A 21 10.83 -7.23 16.34
C ASN A 21 10.11 -5.89 16.50
N LYS A 22 9.59 -5.30 15.42
CA LYS A 22 9.00 -3.95 15.38
C LYS A 22 9.91 -2.86 15.97
N ALA A 23 11.22 -3.13 15.97
CA ALA A 23 12.26 -2.25 16.48
C ALA A 23 13.51 -2.36 15.64
N PHE A 24 14.25 -1.25 15.51
CA PHE A 24 15.54 -1.23 14.84
C PHE A 24 16.65 -1.68 15.81
N PRO A 25 17.60 -2.51 15.39
CA PRO A 25 18.64 -3.00 16.28
C PRO A 25 19.58 -1.86 16.71
N SER A 26 20.09 -1.91 17.94
CA SER A 26 21.19 -1.03 18.36
C SER A 26 22.45 -1.32 17.54
N MET A 27 23.38 -0.37 17.48
CA MET A 27 24.65 -0.56 16.76
C MET A 27 25.41 -1.82 17.21
N ALA A 28 25.42 -2.11 18.51
CA ALA A 28 26.06 -3.32 19.05
C ALA A 28 25.38 -4.61 18.56
N LYS A 29 24.05 -4.62 18.49
CA LYS A 29 23.26 -5.79 18.05
C LYS A 29 23.23 -5.94 16.53
N MET A 30 23.52 -4.87 15.80
CA MET A 30 23.46 -4.87 14.34
C MET A 30 24.48 -5.84 13.72
N ALA A 31 25.67 -5.97 14.33
CA ALA A 31 26.70 -6.92 13.88
C ALA A 31 26.16 -8.35 13.80
N ASP A 32 25.46 -8.80 14.84
CA ASP A 32 24.86 -10.13 14.91
C ASP A 32 23.73 -10.27 13.90
N VAL A 33 22.88 -9.23 13.78
CA VAL A 33 21.71 -9.24 12.87
C VAL A 33 22.14 -9.38 11.42
N VAL A 34 23.18 -8.63 11.00
CA VAL A 34 23.64 -8.64 9.60
C VAL A 34 24.76 -9.65 9.33
N GLY A 35 25.29 -10.30 10.37
CA GLY A 35 26.36 -11.31 10.25
C GLY A 35 27.74 -10.70 9.98
N LEU A 36 28.01 -9.47 10.43
CA LEU A 36 29.32 -8.83 10.34
C LEU A 36 30.14 -9.10 11.59
N LYS A 37 31.44 -9.38 11.42
CA LYS A 37 32.36 -9.77 12.54
C LYS A 37 33.01 -8.56 13.24
N SER A 38 32.88 -7.35 12.71
CA SER A 38 33.56 -6.18 13.25
C SER A 38 32.65 -4.96 13.37
N ALA A 39 32.85 -4.18 14.42
CA ALA A 39 32.18 -2.90 14.61
C ALA A 39 32.48 -1.93 13.44
N ALA A 40 33.72 -1.90 12.95
CA ALA A 40 34.11 -1.07 11.82
C ALA A 40 33.28 -1.41 10.55
N GLY A 41 33.05 -2.71 10.29
CA GLY A 41 32.19 -3.15 9.19
C GLY A 41 30.74 -2.68 9.33
N VAL A 42 30.21 -2.71 10.56
CA VAL A 42 28.86 -2.20 10.86
C VAL A 42 28.79 -0.68 10.63
N PHE A 43 29.78 0.08 11.12
CA PHE A 43 29.81 1.53 10.89
C PHE A 43 29.89 1.88 9.40
N ALA A 44 30.72 1.18 8.63
CA ALA A 44 30.85 1.37 7.20
C ALA A 44 29.53 1.03 6.47
N LEU A 45 28.87 -0.07 6.83
CA LEU A 45 27.55 -0.45 6.28
C LEU A 45 26.48 0.62 6.59
N VAL A 46 26.40 1.05 7.85
CA VAL A 46 25.45 2.09 8.26
C VAL A 46 25.71 3.39 7.49
N GLY A 47 26.98 3.78 7.31
CA GLY A 47 27.35 4.93 6.49
C GLY A 47 26.78 4.82 5.07
N ARG A 48 27.09 3.74 4.35
CA ARG A 48 26.60 3.51 2.99
C ARG A 48 25.08 3.46 2.88
N LEU A 49 24.40 2.82 3.83
CA LEU A 49 22.94 2.78 3.86
C LEU A 49 22.32 4.15 4.18
N SER A 50 23.03 4.97 4.97
CA SER A 50 22.60 6.36 5.23
C SER A 50 22.81 7.26 4.02
N ASP A 51 23.97 7.16 3.36
CA ASP A 51 24.29 7.92 2.12
C ASP A 51 23.31 7.54 0.99
N ALA A 52 22.90 6.27 0.95
CA ALA A 52 21.85 5.79 0.04
C ALA A 52 20.43 6.18 0.47
N GLY A 53 20.25 6.84 1.63
CA GLY A 53 18.99 7.34 2.13
C GLY A 53 18.06 6.29 2.77
N TYR A 54 18.54 5.09 3.08
CA TYR A 54 17.74 4.06 3.75
C TYR A 54 17.69 4.22 5.28
N LEU A 55 18.75 4.80 5.84
CA LEU A 55 18.90 5.03 7.28
C LEU A 55 19.14 6.50 7.56
N GLN A 56 18.82 6.93 8.77
CA GLN A 56 19.10 8.28 9.26
C GLN A 56 19.50 8.22 10.74
N ARG A 57 20.10 9.30 11.24
CA ARG A 57 20.30 9.50 12.67
C ARG A 57 19.22 10.39 13.24
N THR A 58 18.55 9.90 14.27
CA THR A 58 17.53 10.64 15.01
C THR A 58 17.87 10.52 16.49
N ASP A 59 18.12 11.62 17.15
CA ASP A 59 18.52 11.68 18.58
C ASP A 59 19.69 10.76 18.93
N GLY A 60 20.71 10.74 18.06
CA GLY A 60 21.91 9.91 18.23
C GLY A 60 21.72 8.41 17.94
N ARG A 61 20.50 7.98 17.60
CA ARG A 61 20.17 6.59 17.24
C ARG A 61 20.02 6.43 15.74
N ILE A 62 20.31 5.24 15.24
CA ILE A 62 20.03 4.88 13.85
C ILE A 62 18.55 4.50 13.75
N ALA A 63 17.87 5.11 12.77
CA ALA A 63 16.47 4.86 12.47
C ALA A 63 16.28 4.58 10.97
N PRO A 64 15.29 3.75 10.59
CA PRO A 64 14.92 3.59 9.18
C PRO A 64 14.21 4.84 8.66
N THR A 65 14.42 5.16 7.38
CA THR A 65 13.68 6.19 6.65
C THR A 65 12.47 5.58 5.95
N LYS A 66 11.63 6.40 5.30
CA LYS A 66 10.57 5.90 4.39
C LYS A 66 11.15 5.01 3.28
N LYS A 67 12.30 5.36 2.72
CA LYS A 67 12.98 4.56 1.68
C LYS A 67 13.38 3.17 2.16
N PHE A 68 13.64 2.99 3.45
CA PHE A 68 13.90 1.66 4.03
C PHE A 68 12.72 0.69 3.81
N PHE A 69 11.50 1.17 3.80
CA PHE A 69 10.28 0.40 3.59
C PHE A 69 9.83 0.31 2.12
N SER A 70 10.57 0.96 1.21
CA SER A 70 10.27 0.92 -0.22
C SER A 70 10.86 -0.32 -0.87
N TYR A 71 10.19 -0.82 -1.92
CA TYR A 71 10.62 -1.97 -2.70
C TYR A 71 10.87 -1.56 -4.14
N ARG A 72 11.71 -2.32 -4.85
CA ARG A 72 11.95 -2.07 -6.27
C ARG A 72 10.69 -2.31 -7.09
N LEU A 73 10.33 -1.35 -7.90
CA LEU A 73 9.35 -1.52 -8.96
C LEU A 73 10.11 -2.00 -10.22
N LEU A 74 9.82 -3.23 -10.65
CA LEU A 74 10.53 -3.88 -11.76
C LEU A 74 9.94 -3.52 -13.13
N GLY A 75 9.20 -2.42 -13.22
CA GLY A 75 8.54 -1.98 -14.45
C GLY A 75 7.22 -2.68 -14.72
N SER A 76 6.81 -2.77 -15.99
CA SER A 76 5.54 -3.35 -16.42
C SER A 76 5.73 -4.73 -17.02
N VAL A 77 4.80 -5.64 -16.75
CA VAL A 77 4.68 -6.94 -17.43
C VAL A 77 3.31 -7.02 -18.08
N ARG A 78 3.24 -7.48 -19.32
CA ARG A 78 1.97 -7.71 -19.98
C ARG A 78 1.31 -8.99 -19.47
N ALA A 79 0.03 -8.89 -19.14
CA ALA A 79 -0.81 -10.05 -18.90
C ALA A 79 -1.32 -10.55 -20.27
N GLY A 80 -0.68 -11.56 -20.83
CA GLY A 80 -1.02 -12.09 -22.17
C GLY A 80 0.14 -12.89 -22.78
N VAL A 81 0.33 -12.77 -24.08
CA VAL A 81 1.42 -13.47 -24.78
C VAL A 81 2.77 -12.98 -24.26
N PRO A 82 3.71 -13.90 -23.89
CA PRO A 82 5.03 -13.54 -23.43
C PRO A 82 5.78 -12.66 -24.45
N GLN A 83 6.48 -11.65 -23.96
CA GLN A 83 7.35 -10.78 -24.75
C GLN A 83 8.72 -10.72 -24.10
N GLU A 84 9.73 -10.29 -24.89
CA GLU A 84 11.06 -10.03 -24.37
C GLU A 84 10.98 -9.00 -23.23
N VAL A 85 11.77 -9.24 -22.19
CA VAL A 85 11.86 -8.34 -21.05
C VAL A 85 12.72 -7.15 -21.47
N ASP A 86 12.14 -5.97 -21.52
CA ASP A 86 12.92 -4.74 -21.66
C ASP A 86 13.90 -4.64 -20.49
N GLN A 87 15.18 -4.44 -20.78
CA GLN A 87 16.17 -4.17 -19.75
C GLN A 87 15.89 -2.78 -19.16
N TYR A 88 15.27 -2.75 -17.98
CA TYR A 88 15.01 -1.50 -17.28
C TYR A 88 16.33 -0.92 -16.75
N GLU A 89 16.83 0.11 -17.40
CA GLU A 89 17.90 0.97 -16.90
C GLU A 89 17.31 2.01 -15.93
N GLY A 90 17.08 1.61 -14.71
CA GLY A 90 16.61 2.51 -13.67
C GLY A 90 15.81 1.76 -12.61
N PHE A 91 16.06 2.12 -11.35
CA PHE A 91 15.33 1.50 -10.23
C PHE A 91 14.40 2.53 -9.62
N GLU A 92 13.15 2.47 -10.04
CA GLU A 92 12.08 3.13 -9.30
C GLU A 92 11.81 2.34 -8.01
N VAL A 93 11.60 3.05 -6.91
CA VAL A 93 11.24 2.42 -5.63
C VAL A 93 9.83 2.84 -5.24
N LEU A 94 9.04 1.87 -4.80
CA LEU A 94 7.67 2.07 -4.37
C LEU A 94 7.56 1.80 -2.87
N ASN A 95 7.05 2.75 -2.11
CA ASN A 95 6.52 2.53 -0.77
C ASN A 95 5.02 2.31 -0.91
N VAL A 96 4.54 1.10 -0.55
CA VAL A 96 3.13 0.73 -0.70
C VAL A 96 2.23 1.58 0.20
N GLU A 97 2.69 1.93 1.40
CA GLU A 97 1.95 2.79 2.32
C GLU A 97 1.78 4.19 1.74
N ASP A 98 2.88 4.84 1.33
CA ASP A 98 2.83 6.18 0.71
C ASP A 98 2.03 6.19 -0.62
N TYR A 99 2.01 5.06 -1.36
CA TYR A 99 1.27 4.95 -2.61
C TYR A 99 -0.25 4.84 -2.40
N LEU A 100 -0.66 4.08 -1.37
CA LEU A 100 -2.07 3.81 -1.10
C LEU A 100 -2.72 4.81 -0.14
N ILE A 101 -1.93 5.45 0.74
CA ILE A 101 -2.42 6.26 1.84
C ILE A 101 -1.83 7.66 1.74
N ALA A 102 -2.53 8.55 1.02
CA ALA A 102 -2.09 9.94 0.91
C ALA A 102 -2.34 10.73 2.22
N HIS A 103 -3.39 10.38 2.96
CA HIS A 103 -3.86 11.10 4.15
C HIS A 103 -4.13 10.12 5.29
N PRO A 104 -3.08 9.71 6.06
CA PRO A 104 -3.22 8.71 7.12
C PRO A 104 -4.26 9.07 8.20
N GLU A 105 -4.39 10.37 8.50
CA GLU A 105 -5.27 10.89 9.54
C GLU A 105 -6.77 10.74 9.24
N ARG A 106 -7.12 10.50 7.97
CA ARG A 106 -8.51 10.33 7.52
C ARG A 106 -8.73 9.09 6.67
N THR A 107 -7.80 8.13 6.77
CA THR A 107 -7.87 6.86 6.04
C THR A 107 -8.25 5.71 6.96
N SER A 108 -9.14 4.85 6.48
CA SER A 108 -9.46 3.57 7.10
C SER A 108 -9.51 2.46 6.06
N PHE A 109 -9.67 1.22 6.52
CA PHE A 109 -9.78 0.05 5.65
C PHE A 109 -11.09 -0.67 5.90
N CYS A 110 -11.70 -1.16 4.81
CA CYS A 110 -12.87 -2.03 4.87
C CYS A 110 -12.65 -3.29 4.05
N THR A 111 -13.19 -4.41 4.52
CA THR A 111 -13.22 -5.66 3.74
C THR A 111 -14.48 -5.69 2.88
N VAL A 112 -14.30 -5.91 1.58
CA VAL A 112 -15.40 -6.12 0.63
C VAL A 112 -16.05 -7.48 0.87
N ARG A 113 -17.38 -7.53 0.86
CA ARG A 113 -18.17 -8.76 0.90
C ARG A 113 -19.12 -8.81 -0.28
N GLY A 114 -19.16 -9.95 -0.96
CA GLY A 114 -19.98 -10.17 -2.15
C GLY A 114 -19.30 -9.71 -3.43
N ASP A 115 -20.05 -9.78 -4.53
CA ASP A 115 -19.58 -9.65 -5.91
C ASP A 115 -20.22 -8.50 -6.69
N SER A 116 -20.97 -7.63 -6.02
CA SER A 116 -21.70 -6.52 -6.66
C SER A 116 -20.81 -5.45 -7.30
N MET A 117 -19.49 -5.48 -7.05
CA MET A 117 -18.51 -4.52 -7.55
C MET A 117 -17.42 -5.16 -8.43
N THR A 118 -17.68 -6.36 -8.96
CA THR A 118 -16.70 -7.13 -9.77
C THR A 118 -16.32 -6.42 -11.06
N GLY A 119 -17.23 -5.70 -11.69
CA GLY A 119 -16.97 -4.88 -12.87
C GLY A 119 -16.02 -3.71 -12.62
N ALA A 120 -15.91 -3.25 -11.38
CA ALA A 120 -14.90 -2.28 -10.93
C ALA A 120 -13.61 -2.93 -10.42
N GLY A 121 -13.46 -4.27 -10.55
CA GLY A 121 -12.29 -5.00 -10.12
C GLY A 121 -12.23 -5.30 -8.61
N LEU A 122 -13.27 -4.98 -7.84
CA LEU A 122 -13.37 -5.32 -6.42
C LEU A 122 -14.01 -6.70 -6.26
N LEU A 123 -13.29 -7.61 -5.63
CA LEU A 123 -13.75 -8.98 -5.39
C LEU A 123 -14.02 -9.21 -3.90
N ASP A 124 -14.78 -10.27 -3.63
CA ASP A 124 -15.02 -10.72 -2.25
C ASP A 124 -13.70 -10.98 -1.51
N GLY A 125 -13.57 -10.42 -0.31
CA GLY A 125 -12.36 -10.51 0.52
C GLY A 125 -11.29 -9.46 0.21
N ASP A 126 -11.46 -8.59 -0.78
CA ASP A 126 -10.57 -7.44 -0.99
C ASP A 126 -10.62 -6.49 0.20
N ILE A 127 -9.51 -5.81 0.42
CA ILE A 127 -9.45 -4.69 1.35
C ILE A 127 -9.42 -3.40 0.53
N VAL A 128 -10.39 -2.52 0.77
CA VAL A 128 -10.43 -1.18 0.18
C VAL A 128 -9.85 -0.15 1.14
N VAL A 129 -9.13 0.81 0.58
CA VAL A 129 -8.60 1.99 1.26
C VAL A 129 -9.65 3.08 1.13
N VAL A 130 -10.17 3.54 2.26
CA VAL A 130 -11.28 4.51 2.33
C VAL A 130 -10.77 5.81 2.92
N GLU A 131 -10.91 6.89 2.17
CA GLU A 131 -10.56 8.23 2.60
C GLU A 131 -11.84 8.99 3.01
N HIS A 132 -11.91 9.35 4.30
CA HIS A 132 -13.03 10.10 4.88
C HIS A 132 -12.90 11.59 4.61
N ASN A 133 -14.01 12.32 4.76
CA ASN A 133 -14.05 13.79 4.62
C ASN A 133 -13.46 14.30 3.29
N THR A 134 -13.56 13.48 2.23
CA THR A 134 -13.14 13.83 0.89
C THR A 134 -14.37 14.24 0.07
N PRO A 135 -14.31 15.35 -0.69
CA PRO A 135 -15.40 15.71 -1.60
C PRO A 135 -15.71 14.58 -2.57
N THR A 136 -16.96 14.17 -2.64
CA THR A 136 -17.43 13.09 -3.50
C THR A 136 -18.03 13.64 -4.79
N LYS A 137 -17.89 12.90 -5.86
CA LYS A 137 -18.48 13.21 -7.18
C LYS A 137 -19.05 11.94 -7.81
N PRO A 138 -20.01 12.07 -8.71
CA PRO A 138 -20.49 10.95 -9.52
C PRO A 138 -19.32 10.24 -10.23
N GLY A 139 -19.33 8.91 -10.15
CA GLY A 139 -18.25 8.04 -10.64
C GLY A 139 -17.29 7.57 -9.56
N ASP A 140 -17.26 8.20 -8.39
CA ASP A 140 -16.45 7.70 -7.26
C ASP A 140 -17.02 6.38 -6.72
N ILE A 141 -16.15 5.45 -6.38
CA ILE A 141 -16.54 4.29 -5.58
C ILE A 141 -16.54 4.73 -4.11
N VAL A 142 -17.65 4.53 -3.44
CA VAL A 142 -17.84 5.00 -2.06
C VAL A 142 -18.21 3.87 -1.12
N VAL A 143 -17.80 4.00 0.14
CA VAL A 143 -18.42 3.29 1.26
C VAL A 143 -19.52 4.19 1.78
N ALA A 144 -20.73 3.69 1.80
CA ALA A 144 -21.92 4.47 2.18
C ALA A 144 -22.83 3.66 3.10
N VAL A 145 -23.60 4.38 3.91
CA VAL A 145 -24.75 3.85 4.65
C VAL A 145 -26.01 4.33 3.95
N VAL A 146 -26.82 3.40 3.50
CA VAL A 146 -28.12 3.68 2.90
C VAL A 146 -29.20 2.98 3.71
N ASP A 147 -30.18 3.74 4.19
CA ASP A 147 -31.28 3.24 5.02
C ASP A 147 -30.78 2.33 6.17
N GLY A 148 -29.69 2.78 6.85
CA GLY A 148 -29.05 2.09 7.98
C GLY A 148 -28.16 0.88 7.62
N ARG A 149 -27.88 0.62 6.34
CA ARG A 149 -27.07 -0.52 5.88
C ARG A 149 -25.82 -0.06 5.14
N ALA A 150 -24.65 -0.53 5.58
CA ALA A 150 -23.38 -0.21 4.93
C ALA A 150 -23.19 -0.99 3.62
N THR A 151 -22.65 -0.33 2.61
CA THR A 151 -22.35 -0.94 1.30
C THR A 151 -21.20 -0.23 0.61
N VAL A 152 -20.59 -0.89 -0.39
CA VAL A 152 -19.63 -0.31 -1.34
C VAL A 152 -20.30 -0.29 -2.72
N LYS A 153 -20.37 0.89 -3.34
CA LYS A 153 -21.00 1.10 -4.65
C LYS A 153 -20.37 2.28 -5.37
N SER A 154 -20.59 2.37 -6.67
CA SER A 154 -20.32 3.58 -7.44
C SER A 154 -21.40 4.63 -7.16
N LEU A 155 -20.96 5.84 -6.80
CA LEU A 155 -21.88 6.97 -6.63
C LEU A 155 -22.29 7.49 -8.00
N ALA A 156 -23.57 7.63 -8.24
CA ALA A 156 -24.10 8.18 -9.49
C ALA A 156 -25.15 9.27 -9.21
N LEU A 157 -25.40 10.09 -10.21
CA LEU A 157 -26.46 11.10 -10.17
C LEU A 157 -27.50 10.76 -11.26
N GLU A 158 -28.73 10.45 -10.86
CA GLU A 158 -29.82 10.17 -11.76
C GLU A 158 -31.00 11.11 -11.45
N ALA A 159 -31.50 11.80 -12.47
CA ALA A 159 -32.60 12.77 -12.33
C ALA A 159 -32.39 13.83 -11.23
N GLY A 160 -31.13 14.17 -10.91
CA GLY A 160 -30.77 15.14 -9.86
C GLY A 160 -30.64 14.55 -8.46
N GLU A 161 -30.81 13.24 -8.29
CA GLU A 161 -30.68 12.54 -7.03
C GLU A 161 -29.46 11.60 -7.02
N TYR A 162 -28.78 11.50 -5.89
CA TYR A 162 -27.69 10.55 -5.73
C TYR A 162 -28.24 9.13 -5.57
N VAL A 163 -27.67 8.21 -6.33
CA VAL A 163 -27.97 6.78 -6.28
C VAL A 163 -26.67 5.98 -6.13
N LEU A 164 -26.77 4.75 -5.62
CA LEU A 164 -25.66 3.84 -5.48
C LEU A 164 -25.75 2.73 -6.53
N LYS A 165 -24.82 2.75 -7.48
CA LYS A 165 -24.80 1.85 -8.63
C LYS A 165 -23.85 0.68 -8.39
N PRO A 166 -24.33 -0.57 -8.55
CA PRO A 166 -23.44 -1.73 -8.58
C PRO A 166 -22.63 -1.76 -9.88
N GLU A 167 -21.47 -2.38 -9.83
CA GLU A 167 -20.64 -2.68 -10.99
C GLU A 167 -20.71 -4.18 -11.35
N ASN A 168 -21.93 -4.73 -11.23
CA ASN A 168 -22.29 -6.08 -11.64
C ASN A 168 -23.76 -6.05 -12.08
N PRO A 169 -24.05 -6.43 -13.35
CA PRO A 169 -25.41 -6.35 -13.92
C PRO A 169 -26.44 -7.26 -13.23
N ALA A 170 -25.99 -8.21 -12.39
CA ALA A 170 -26.88 -9.05 -11.60
C ALA A 170 -27.56 -8.30 -10.43
N TYR A 171 -27.14 -7.07 -10.15
CA TYR A 171 -27.64 -6.24 -9.06
C TYR A 171 -28.33 -4.98 -9.55
N GLU A 172 -29.36 -4.56 -8.83
CA GLU A 172 -30.09 -3.34 -9.14
C GLU A 172 -29.45 -2.09 -8.52
N VAL A 173 -29.72 -0.94 -9.11
CA VAL A 173 -29.33 0.36 -8.58
C VAL A 173 -30.10 0.61 -7.28
N ILE A 174 -29.39 0.99 -6.23
CA ILE A 174 -29.98 1.32 -4.94
C ILE A 174 -30.33 2.81 -4.94
N ARG A 175 -31.62 3.10 -4.79
CA ARG A 175 -32.15 4.44 -4.55
C ARG A 175 -32.45 4.59 -3.07
N PRO A 176 -31.81 5.58 -2.40
CA PRO A 176 -32.11 5.82 -0.98
C PRO A 176 -33.60 6.09 -0.76
N GLY A 177 -34.19 5.39 0.21
CA GLY A 177 -35.59 5.63 0.58
C GLY A 177 -35.70 6.71 1.65
N GLU A 178 -34.86 6.69 2.66
CA GLU A 178 -34.88 7.61 3.80
C GLU A 178 -33.59 8.40 3.94
N SER A 179 -32.43 7.73 3.78
CA SER A 179 -31.14 8.36 4.03
C SER A 179 -30.01 7.77 3.19
N LEU A 180 -29.07 8.63 2.81
CA LEU A 180 -27.79 8.26 2.23
C LEU A 180 -26.69 9.06 2.92
N GLU A 181 -25.78 8.36 3.57
CA GLU A 181 -24.57 8.92 4.15
C GLU A 181 -23.34 8.31 3.48
N VAL A 182 -22.49 9.13 2.88
CA VAL A 182 -21.22 8.67 2.32
C VAL A 182 -20.16 8.74 3.42
N LEU A 183 -19.66 7.59 3.85
CA LEU A 183 -18.62 7.49 4.88
C LEU A 183 -17.24 7.86 4.33
N GLY A 184 -16.98 7.58 3.05
CA GLY A 184 -15.72 7.94 2.41
C GLY A 184 -15.61 7.39 0.99
N VAL A 185 -14.56 7.88 0.30
CA VAL A 185 -14.22 7.50 -1.07
C VAL A 185 -13.21 6.36 -1.04
N VAL A 186 -13.41 5.34 -1.87
CA VAL A 186 -12.44 4.27 -2.08
C VAL A 186 -11.35 4.80 -3.01
N VAL A 187 -10.16 4.98 -2.47
CA VAL A 187 -8.98 5.51 -3.20
C VAL A 187 -8.03 4.43 -3.69
N GLY A 188 -8.20 3.19 -3.22
CA GLY A 188 -7.38 2.06 -3.63
C GLY A 188 -7.91 0.74 -3.07
N SER A 189 -7.35 -0.36 -3.55
CA SER A 189 -7.64 -1.69 -3.01
C SER A 189 -6.42 -2.60 -3.07
N PHE A 190 -6.41 -3.63 -2.24
CA PHE A 190 -5.37 -4.65 -2.27
C PHE A 190 -5.90 -6.01 -1.79
N ARG A 191 -5.26 -7.09 -2.26
CA ARG A 191 -5.55 -8.46 -1.85
C ARG A 191 -4.30 -9.30 -1.78
N SER A 192 -4.29 -10.33 -0.93
CA SER A 192 -3.24 -11.34 -0.94
C SER A 192 -3.64 -12.49 -1.88
N MET A 193 -2.76 -12.84 -2.82
CA MET A 193 -2.98 -13.97 -3.73
C MET A 193 -2.51 -15.30 -3.15
N ARG A 194 -1.75 -15.28 -2.06
CA ARG A 194 -1.34 -16.47 -1.30
C ARG A 194 -1.96 -16.42 0.09
N ARG A 195 -2.65 -17.47 0.45
CA ARG A 195 -3.16 -17.75 1.80
C ARG A 195 -2.17 -18.61 2.56
#